data_f9692813e2363170681fa6b667c23d3d
#
_entry.id   f9692813e2363170681fa6b667c23d3d
#
_cell.length_a   1.000
_cell.length_b   1.000
_cell.length_c   1.000
_cell.angle_alpha   90.00
_cell.angle_beta   90.00
_cell.angle_gamma   90.00
#
_symmetry.space_group_name_H-M   'P 1'
#
loop_
_entity.id
_entity.type
_entity.pdbx_description
1 polymer ?
#
loop_
_entity_poly.entity_id
_entity_poly.type
_entity_poly.pdbx_seq_one_letter_code
_entity_poly.pdbx_strand_id
1 'polypeptide(L)'
;MAGKSSKSEWSAKNPFFTKITDNFVLNGESSRKETRHVVFDLGDSGLEYKAGDALGVVPRCPPEVVDELLKICEFSGEEIVETNLGECSLREALTDRYEVHRVSKKWIKGLAERSGDDTPKSEIRIVSRKRSSSVDGTLIVDWSSSGDDDVPEGYVEMGEVGDNSAILLHELVNDNDAMEDYIWSRDYVDALRDFSSFGFTPQQLLEGMDRLKPRLYSIASSPDFEKGTVHLTVAIVRYTHHERDRAGLCTGFMADRCETNNTQVGVYMSPTRSFVLPEDGSKVIIMVGPGTGIAP
;
A
#
# COMPACT_ATOMS: atom_id res chain seq x y z
N MET A 1 42.65 7.92 -6.98
CA MET A 1 41.94 8.87 -6.12
C MET A 1 40.46 8.61 -6.29
N ALA A 2 39.82 8.02 -5.27
CA ALA A 2 38.39 7.78 -5.30
C ALA A 2 37.66 9.12 -5.24
N GLY A 3 37.03 9.53 -6.34
CA GLY A 3 36.23 10.73 -6.41
C GLY A 3 35.09 10.62 -5.39
N LYS A 4 34.99 11.59 -4.45
CA LYS A 4 33.82 11.76 -3.62
C LYS A 4 32.63 11.96 -4.57
N SER A 5 31.75 10.96 -4.65
CA SER A 5 30.43 11.15 -5.27
C SER A 5 29.80 12.36 -4.58
N SER A 6 29.56 13.43 -5.33
CA SER A 6 28.77 14.55 -4.85
C SER A 6 27.42 13.99 -4.44
N LYS A 7 26.99 14.19 -3.20
CA LYS A 7 25.63 13.82 -2.80
C LYS A 7 24.67 14.55 -3.73
N SER A 8 23.88 13.79 -4.48
CA SER A 8 22.78 14.36 -5.24
C SER A 8 21.89 15.17 -4.29
N GLU A 9 21.43 16.33 -4.73
CA GLU A 9 20.44 17.12 -3.98
C GLU A 9 19.07 16.43 -3.93
N TRP A 10 18.84 15.49 -4.86
CA TRP A 10 17.59 14.75 -4.99
C TRP A 10 17.57 13.53 -4.07
N SER A 11 16.44 13.30 -3.40
CA SER A 11 16.26 12.22 -2.43
C SER A 11 14.78 11.87 -2.28
N ALA A 12 14.48 10.83 -1.50
CA ALA A 12 13.10 10.48 -1.12
C ALA A 12 12.30 11.63 -0.49
N LYS A 13 13.00 12.58 0.18
CA LYS A 13 12.38 13.77 0.80
C LYS A 13 12.33 14.99 -0.12
N ASN A 14 13.17 15.01 -1.13
CA ASN A 14 13.27 16.07 -2.14
C ASN A 14 13.45 15.42 -3.51
N PRO A 15 12.38 14.83 -4.11
CA PRO A 15 12.48 14.16 -5.41
C PRO A 15 12.63 15.16 -6.54
N PHE A 16 13.32 14.75 -7.59
CA PHE A 16 13.30 15.45 -8.87
C PHE A 16 11.98 15.11 -9.58
N PHE A 17 11.27 16.13 -10.06
CA PHE A 17 10.04 15.92 -10.82
C PHE A 17 10.33 15.83 -12.29
N THR A 18 9.98 14.69 -12.88
CA THR A 18 10.19 14.39 -14.30
C THR A 18 8.96 13.75 -14.92
N LYS A 19 9.07 13.34 -16.16
CA LYS A 19 8.00 12.71 -16.95
C LYS A 19 8.41 11.33 -17.43
N ILE A 20 7.41 10.47 -17.62
CA ILE A 20 7.55 9.23 -18.36
C ILE A 20 7.45 9.58 -19.85
N THR A 21 8.45 9.22 -20.63
CA THR A 21 8.49 9.46 -22.09
C THR A 21 7.95 8.29 -22.87
N ASP A 22 8.16 7.05 -22.37
CA ASP A 22 7.66 5.84 -22.98
C ASP A 22 7.11 4.89 -21.94
N ASN A 23 5.99 4.23 -22.25
CA ASN A 23 5.32 3.27 -21.38
C ASN A 23 4.54 2.26 -22.22
N PHE A 24 5.09 1.07 -22.41
CA PHE A 24 4.46 0.04 -23.23
C PHE A 24 4.61 -1.36 -22.63
N VAL A 25 3.68 -2.25 -23.00
CA VAL A 25 3.63 -3.63 -22.52
C VAL A 25 4.69 -4.47 -23.25
N LEU A 26 5.44 -5.27 -22.48
CA LEU A 26 6.47 -6.18 -23.00
C LEU A 26 5.95 -7.61 -23.24
N ASN A 27 4.84 -7.99 -22.62
CA ASN A 27 4.29 -9.33 -22.73
C ASN A 27 3.53 -9.49 -24.07
N GLY A 28 3.58 -10.70 -24.60
CA GLY A 28 2.70 -11.10 -25.71
C GLY A 28 1.24 -11.26 -25.25
N GLU A 29 0.31 -11.24 -26.19
CA GLU A 29 -1.15 -11.25 -25.96
C GLU A 29 -1.67 -12.44 -25.13
N SER A 30 -0.97 -13.58 -25.15
CA SER A 30 -1.34 -14.78 -24.38
C SER A 30 -0.88 -14.76 -22.93
N SER A 31 -0.11 -13.75 -22.49
CA SER A 31 0.40 -13.65 -21.14
C SER A 31 -0.69 -13.24 -20.17
N ARG A 32 -0.77 -13.91 -19.01
CA ARG A 32 -1.60 -13.49 -17.87
C ARG A 32 -0.95 -12.40 -17.02
N LYS A 33 0.32 -12.08 -17.30
CA LYS A 33 1.07 -11.06 -16.58
C LYS A 33 1.16 -9.81 -17.42
N GLU A 34 1.18 -8.66 -16.78
CA GLU A 34 1.45 -7.38 -17.40
C GLU A 34 2.82 -6.91 -16.91
N THR A 35 3.78 -6.83 -17.83
CA THR A 35 5.10 -6.24 -17.58
C THR A 35 5.30 -5.10 -18.56
N ARG A 36 5.68 -3.93 -18.04
CA ARG A 36 5.86 -2.73 -18.87
C ARG A 36 7.31 -2.29 -18.89
N HIS A 37 7.71 -1.77 -20.03
CA HIS A 37 8.88 -0.95 -20.18
C HIS A 37 8.47 0.51 -19.92
N VAL A 38 9.14 1.15 -18.97
CA VAL A 38 8.84 2.53 -18.57
C VAL A 38 10.12 3.34 -18.64
N VAL A 39 10.12 4.44 -19.40
CA VAL A 39 11.26 5.32 -19.59
C VAL A 39 11.01 6.65 -18.91
N PHE A 40 11.94 7.06 -18.07
CA PHE A 40 11.94 8.38 -17.42
C PHE A 40 12.98 9.28 -18.06
N ASP A 41 12.61 10.51 -18.36
CA ASP A 41 13.53 11.56 -18.77
C ASP A 41 14.24 12.12 -17.53
N LEU A 42 15.55 12.10 -17.50
CA LEU A 42 16.32 12.74 -16.43
C LEU A 42 16.56 14.24 -16.66
N GLY A 43 16.37 14.72 -17.90
CA GLY A 43 16.51 16.12 -18.26
C GLY A 43 17.82 16.72 -17.72
N ASP A 44 17.71 17.94 -17.21
CA ASP A 44 18.82 18.68 -16.61
C ASP A 44 18.96 18.44 -15.08
N SER A 45 18.46 17.32 -14.58
CA SER A 45 18.47 17.00 -13.12
C SER A 45 19.88 16.86 -12.54
N GLY A 46 20.88 16.56 -13.37
CA GLY A 46 22.20 16.16 -12.90
C GLY A 46 22.24 14.79 -12.22
N LEU A 47 21.14 14.00 -12.30
CA LEU A 47 21.09 12.64 -11.78
C LEU A 47 21.96 11.72 -12.64
N GLU A 48 22.88 11.04 -11.98
CA GLU A 48 23.74 10.01 -12.56
C GLU A 48 23.49 8.67 -11.86
N TYR A 49 23.60 7.58 -12.60
CA TYR A 49 23.46 6.22 -12.05
C TYR A 49 24.50 5.28 -12.64
N LYS A 50 24.64 4.11 -12.04
CA LYS A 50 25.50 3.01 -12.49
C LYS A 50 24.67 1.74 -12.60
N ALA A 51 25.19 0.77 -13.36
CA ALA A 51 24.61 -0.56 -13.39
C ALA A 51 24.46 -1.12 -11.95
N GLY A 52 23.28 -1.64 -11.64
CA GLY A 52 22.90 -2.13 -10.32
C GLY A 52 22.20 -1.11 -9.41
N ASP A 53 22.20 0.18 -9.75
CA ASP A 53 21.43 1.19 -9.02
C ASP A 53 19.91 1.02 -9.24
N ALA A 54 19.12 1.67 -8.38
CA ALA A 54 17.67 1.69 -8.47
C ALA A 54 17.13 3.13 -8.59
N LEU A 55 16.02 3.28 -9.31
CA LEU A 55 15.23 4.51 -9.32
C LEU A 55 14.17 4.43 -8.23
N GLY A 56 14.14 5.41 -7.34
CA GLY A 56 13.02 5.64 -6.42
C GLY A 56 11.93 6.43 -7.14
N VAL A 57 10.71 5.90 -7.16
CA VAL A 57 9.53 6.53 -7.74
C VAL A 57 8.54 6.87 -6.65
N VAL A 58 8.11 8.13 -6.58
CA VAL A 58 7.11 8.61 -5.62
C VAL A 58 5.73 8.47 -6.26
N PRO A 59 4.89 7.55 -5.78
CA PRO A 59 3.54 7.39 -6.32
C PRO A 59 2.59 8.46 -5.78
N ARG A 60 1.42 8.52 -6.41
CA ARG A 60 0.24 9.22 -5.88
C ARG A 60 -0.88 8.21 -5.67
N CYS A 61 -1.71 8.43 -4.66
CA CYS A 61 -2.88 7.58 -4.45
C CYS A 61 -3.92 7.79 -5.56
N PRO A 62 -4.68 6.72 -5.94
CA PRO A 62 -5.74 6.85 -6.94
C PRO A 62 -6.82 7.82 -6.49
N PRO A 63 -7.25 8.78 -7.34
CA PRO A 63 -8.31 9.72 -6.99
C PRO A 63 -9.60 9.03 -6.58
N GLU A 64 -9.97 7.95 -7.26
CA GLU A 64 -11.17 7.16 -6.97
C GLU A 64 -11.15 6.52 -5.58
N VAL A 65 -9.98 6.08 -5.09
CA VAL A 65 -9.81 5.55 -3.73
C VAL A 65 -9.90 6.68 -2.71
N VAL A 66 -9.30 7.83 -2.99
CA VAL A 66 -9.38 9.01 -2.12
C VAL A 66 -10.82 9.52 -2.04
N ASP A 67 -11.53 9.60 -3.16
CA ASP A 67 -12.94 10.01 -3.20
C ASP A 67 -13.83 9.06 -2.40
N GLU A 68 -13.57 7.76 -2.48
CA GLU A 68 -14.30 6.75 -1.72
C GLU A 68 -14.05 6.87 -0.21
N LEU A 69 -12.79 7.08 0.22
CA LEU A 69 -12.44 7.34 1.62
C LEU A 69 -13.16 8.57 2.16
N LEU A 70 -13.11 9.68 1.42
CA LEU A 70 -13.79 10.92 1.79
C LEU A 70 -15.30 10.73 1.90
N LYS A 71 -15.89 9.99 0.97
CA LYS A 71 -17.33 9.69 0.98
C LYS A 71 -17.76 8.86 2.18
N ILE A 72 -16.98 7.81 2.54
CA ILE A 72 -17.29 6.97 3.71
C ILE A 72 -17.26 7.80 5.00
N CYS A 73 -16.30 8.71 5.11
CA CYS A 73 -16.15 9.58 6.28
C CYS A 73 -17.04 10.85 6.23
N GLU A 74 -17.80 11.06 5.16
CA GLU A 74 -18.62 12.25 4.93
C GLU A 74 -17.81 13.56 4.93
N PHE A 75 -16.55 13.52 4.45
CA PHE A 75 -15.70 14.70 4.33
C PHE A 75 -15.74 15.28 2.91
N SER A 76 -15.55 16.61 2.82
CA SER A 76 -15.46 17.32 1.54
C SER A 76 -14.10 17.11 0.86
N GLY A 77 -13.06 16.89 1.68
CA GLY A 77 -11.67 16.84 1.27
C GLY A 77 -10.95 18.19 1.34
N GLU A 78 -11.69 19.29 1.56
CA GLU A 78 -11.14 20.64 1.69
C GLU A 78 -10.76 21.00 3.15
N GLU A 79 -11.05 20.11 4.10
CA GLU A 79 -10.70 20.29 5.49
C GLU A 79 -9.18 20.39 5.64
N ILE A 80 -8.72 21.38 6.39
CA ILE A 80 -7.29 21.58 6.62
C ILE A 80 -6.81 20.64 7.72
N VAL A 81 -5.72 19.94 7.43
CA VAL A 81 -5.06 18.99 8.33
C VAL A 81 -3.58 19.30 8.47
N GLU A 82 -3.03 18.99 9.63
CA GLU A 82 -1.61 19.10 9.90
C GLU A 82 -0.87 17.83 9.49
N THR A 83 0.25 17.99 8.79
CA THR A 83 1.15 16.90 8.43
C THR A 83 2.61 17.27 8.79
N ASN A 84 3.52 16.31 8.71
CA ASN A 84 4.95 16.59 8.90
C ASN A 84 5.57 17.49 7.82
N LEU A 85 4.85 17.75 6.71
CA LEU A 85 5.24 18.64 5.62
C LEU A 85 4.46 19.96 5.66
N GLY A 86 3.80 20.28 6.78
CA GLY A 86 2.93 21.43 6.95
C GLY A 86 1.46 21.16 6.68
N GLU A 87 0.65 22.19 6.83
CA GLU A 87 -0.79 22.14 6.56
C GLU A 87 -1.09 21.90 5.09
N CYS A 88 -2.17 21.19 4.83
CA CYS A 88 -2.74 20.99 3.50
C CYS A 88 -4.21 20.54 3.60
N SER A 89 -4.91 20.44 2.48
CA SER A 89 -6.24 19.84 2.46
C SER A 89 -6.16 18.33 2.76
N LEU A 90 -7.22 17.77 3.33
CA LEU A 90 -7.32 16.33 3.59
C LEU A 90 -7.17 15.52 2.29
N ARG A 91 -7.74 16.01 1.19
CA ARG A 91 -7.58 15.40 -0.14
C ARG A 91 -6.12 15.35 -0.57
N GLU A 92 -5.36 16.45 -0.44
CA GLU A 92 -3.94 16.47 -0.74
C GLU A 92 -3.16 15.50 0.18
N ALA A 93 -3.47 15.50 1.47
CA ALA A 93 -2.85 14.59 2.43
C ALA A 93 -3.03 13.12 2.02
N LEU A 94 -4.26 12.68 1.71
CA LEU A 94 -4.56 11.32 1.29
C LEU A 94 -3.99 10.97 -0.09
N THR A 95 -3.87 11.95 -1.00
CA THR A 95 -3.34 11.74 -2.34
C THR A 95 -1.83 11.61 -2.36
N ASP A 96 -1.12 12.49 -1.64
CA ASP A 96 0.32 12.69 -1.83
C ASP A 96 1.17 12.38 -0.59
N ARG A 97 0.58 12.22 0.60
CA ARG A 97 1.35 12.16 1.85
C ARG A 97 1.14 10.90 2.68
N TYR A 98 0.02 10.19 2.52
CA TYR A 98 -0.33 9.02 3.33
C TYR A 98 -0.58 7.76 2.51
N GLU A 99 -0.24 6.61 3.08
CA GLU A 99 -0.44 5.29 2.47
C GLU A 99 -1.88 4.83 2.67
N VAL A 100 -2.67 4.75 1.59
CA VAL A 100 -4.09 4.36 1.67
C VAL A 100 -4.35 2.89 1.34
N HIS A 101 -3.34 2.18 0.79
CA HIS A 101 -3.49 0.78 0.35
C HIS A 101 -3.10 -0.24 1.43
N ARG A 102 -2.57 0.20 2.56
CA ARG A 102 -2.14 -0.65 3.66
C ARG A 102 -2.57 -0.07 4.99
N VAL A 103 -3.48 -0.76 5.66
CA VAL A 103 -3.89 -0.42 7.02
C VAL A 103 -2.72 -0.64 7.97
N SER A 104 -2.44 0.31 8.86
CA SER A 104 -1.41 0.18 9.87
C SER A 104 -1.98 -0.36 11.18
N LYS A 105 -1.21 -1.19 11.89
CA LYS A 105 -1.56 -1.62 13.25
C LYS A 105 -1.76 -0.44 14.21
N LYS A 106 -0.96 0.63 14.00
CA LYS A 106 -1.03 1.83 14.83
C LYS A 106 -2.38 2.52 14.67
N TRP A 107 -2.93 2.56 13.46
CA TRP A 107 -4.23 3.16 13.19
C TRP A 107 -5.35 2.39 13.89
N ILE A 108 -5.35 1.05 13.78
CA ILE A 108 -6.35 0.18 14.46
C ILE A 108 -6.26 0.36 15.98
N LYS A 109 -5.05 0.35 16.57
CA LYS A 109 -4.85 0.56 18.01
C LYS A 109 -5.31 1.95 18.45
N GLY A 110 -5.00 3.00 17.67
CA GLY A 110 -5.47 4.36 17.95
C GLY A 110 -6.99 4.49 17.85
N LEU A 111 -7.65 3.71 16.98
CA LEU A 111 -9.11 3.64 16.95
C LEU A 111 -9.65 3.03 18.25
N ALA A 112 -9.07 1.94 18.73
CA ALA A 112 -9.46 1.31 19.98
C ALA A 112 -9.25 2.23 21.21
N GLU A 113 -8.14 2.96 21.26
CA GLU A 113 -7.87 3.94 22.32
C GLU A 113 -8.89 5.08 22.34
N ARG A 114 -9.36 5.53 21.16
CA ARG A 114 -10.36 6.61 21.04
C ARG A 114 -11.79 6.13 21.32
N SER A 115 -12.11 4.89 20.98
CA SER A 115 -13.44 4.33 21.25
C SER A 115 -13.77 4.22 22.75
N GLY A 116 -12.73 4.32 23.59
CA GLY A 116 -12.86 4.41 25.04
C GLY A 116 -13.54 3.19 25.67
N ASP A 117 -13.86 3.30 26.97
CA ASP A 117 -14.54 2.29 27.79
C ASP A 117 -16.04 2.11 27.44
N ASP A 118 -16.50 2.75 26.34
CA ASP A 118 -17.87 2.60 25.81
C ASP A 118 -18.09 1.31 25.00
N THR A 119 -17.14 0.37 25.04
CA THR A 119 -17.44 -1.01 24.65
C THR A 119 -18.57 -1.49 25.55
N PRO A 120 -19.72 -1.92 24.99
CA PRO A 120 -20.79 -2.47 25.83
C PRO A 120 -20.19 -3.60 26.64
N LYS A 121 -20.17 -3.44 27.97
CA LYS A 121 -19.85 -4.52 28.93
C LYS A 121 -20.96 -5.59 28.94
N SER A 122 -21.49 -5.92 27.77
CA SER A 122 -22.26 -7.13 27.59
C SER A 122 -21.27 -8.27 27.69
N GLU A 123 -21.45 -9.12 28.68
CA GLU A 123 -20.66 -10.32 28.95
C GLU A 123 -20.44 -11.11 27.65
N ILE A 124 -19.37 -10.83 26.93
CA ILE A 124 -18.95 -11.64 25.79
C ILE A 124 -18.25 -12.85 26.39
N ARG A 125 -19.00 -13.91 26.66
CA ARG A 125 -18.43 -15.23 26.87
C ARG A 125 -17.79 -15.67 25.57
N ILE A 126 -16.49 -15.52 25.48
CA ILE A 126 -15.68 -16.09 24.38
C ILE A 126 -15.70 -17.62 24.62
N VAL A 127 -16.57 -18.32 23.89
CA VAL A 127 -16.48 -19.76 23.77
C VAL A 127 -15.32 -20.02 22.78
N SER A 128 -14.27 -20.68 23.26
CA SER A 128 -13.06 -21.02 22.53
C SER A 128 -13.39 -21.63 21.17
N ARG A 129 -12.94 -20.95 20.08
CA ARG A 129 -13.14 -21.39 18.70
C ARG A 129 -12.27 -22.59 18.34
N LYS A 130 -12.89 -23.71 18.02
CA LYS A 130 -12.36 -24.65 17.03
C LYS A 130 -12.64 -24.07 15.65
N ARG A 131 -11.62 -24.09 14.75
CA ARG A 131 -11.68 -23.60 13.38
C ARG A 131 -12.97 -24.00 12.68
N SER A 132 -13.75 -23.04 12.20
CA SER A 132 -14.82 -23.26 11.24
C SER A 132 -14.46 -22.64 9.91
N SER A 133 -14.59 -23.41 8.84
CA SER A 133 -14.46 -22.94 7.45
C SER A 133 -15.71 -22.14 7.08
N SER A 134 -15.55 -20.90 6.63
CA SER A 134 -16.67 -20.12 6.09
C SER A 134 -16.84 -20.41 4.59
N VAL A 135 -18.06 -20.73 4.20
CA VAL A 135 -18.54 -20.66 2.83
C VAL A 135 -19.65 -19.62 2.84
N ASP A 136 -19.55 -18.62 1.95
CA ASP A 136 -20.54 -17.56 1.67
C ASP A 136 -20.97 -16.58 2.78
N GLY A 137 -20.07 -16.22 3.69
CA GLY A 137 -20.34 -15.10 4.62
C GLY A 137 -21.35 -15.39 5.73
N THR A 138 -21.89 -16.61 5.84
CA THR A 138 -22.80 -17.02 6.91
C THR A 138 -22.04 -17.77 8.00
N LEU A 139 -22.06 -17.24 9.22
CA LEU A 139 -21.47 -17.91 10.38
C LEU A 139 -22.38 -19.08 10.81
N ILE A 140 -22.00 -20.32 10.48
CA ILE A 140 -22.68 -21.50 11.00
C ILE A 140 -21.99 -21.91 12.29
N VAL A 141 -22.66 -21.73 13.41
CA VAL A 141 -22.22 -22.24 14.72
C VAL A 141 -22.77 -23.65 14.87
N ASP A 142 -21.91 -24.67 14.78
CA ASP A 142 -22.29 -26.05 15.04
C ASP A 142 -22.26 -26.34 16.55
N TRP A 143 -23.41 -26.58 17.12
CA TRP A 143 -23.63 -26.88 18.55
C TRP A 143 -23.60 -28.38 18.90
N SER A 144 -23.18 -29.24 17.98
CA SER A 144 -23.36 -30.70 18.12
C SER A 144 -22.35 -31.44 19.01
N SER A 145 -21.48 -30.77 19.77
CA SER A 145 -20.40 -31.46 20.51
C SER A 145 -20.17 -31.07 21.97
N SER A 146 -21.15 -30.48 22.67
CA SER A 146 -21.10 -30.36 24.12
C SER A 146 -22.33 -31.08 24.74
N GLY A 147 -22.12 -32.29 25.17
CA GLY A 147 -23.13 -33.00 25.97
C GLY A 147 -23.14 -32.48 27.41
N ASP A 148 -23.92 -31.46 27.68
CA ASP A 148 -24.40 -31.10 29.00
C ASP A 148 -25.83 -30.57 28.85
N ASP A 149 -26.75 -31.29 29.48
CA ASP A 149 -28.21 -31.13 29.45
C ASP A 149 -28.69 -29.96 30.33
N ASP A 150 -28.21 -28.74 30.11
CA ASP A 150 -28.78 -27.54 30.71
C ASP A 150 -28.77 -26.37 29.71
N VAL A 151 -29.70 -26.45 28.74
CA VAL A 151 -30.04 -25.30 27.89
C VAL A 151 -31.15 -24.53 28.60
N PRO A 152 -30.93 -23.29 29.06
CA PRO A 152 -32.05 -22.46 29.51
C PRO A 152 -32.93 -22.18 28.28
N GLU A 153 -34.25 -22.48 28.43
CA GLU A 153 -35.24 -22.01 27.46
C GLU A 153 -35.21 -20.48 27.36
N GLY A 154 -34.59 -20.00 26.30
CA GLY A 154 -34.57 -18.60 25.90
C GLY A 154 -34.14 -18.56 24.47
N TYR A 155 -35.09 -18.64 23.53
CA TYR A 155 -34.90 -18.19 22.18
C TYR A 155 -34.43 -16.73 22.25
N VAL A 156 -33.17 -16.48 21.98
CA VAL A 156 -32.72 -15.14 21.62
C VAL A 156 -33.19 -14.98 20.20
N GLU A 157 -34.32 -14.33 19.98
CA GLU A 157 -34.58 -13.66 18.70
C GLU A 157 -33.30 -12.92 18.35
N MET A 158 -32.74 -13.20 17.17
CA MET A 158 -31.67 -12.37 16.63
C MET A 158 -32.26 -10.95 16.48
N GLY A 159 -32.11 -10.16 17.53
CA GLY A 159 -32.23 -8.71 17.42
C GLY A 159 -31.30 -8.27 16.32
N GLU A 160 -31.70 -7.23 15.61
CA GLU A 160 -30.97 -6.55 14.54
C GLU A 160 -29.47 -6.67 14.79
N VAL A 161 -28.70 -7.10 13.75
CA VAL A 161 -27.27 -7.29 13.80
C VAL A 161 -26.65 -6.02 14.36
N GLY A 162 -26.40 -6.00 15.68
CA GLY A 162 -25.75 -4.87 16.33
C GLY A 162 -24.38 -4.66 15.67
N ASP A 163 -23.96 -3.42 15.62
CA ASP A 163 -22.68 -3.02 15.04
C ASP A 163 -21.54 -3.94 15.58
N ASN A 164 -21.05 -4.82 14.70
CA ASN A 164 -19.98 -5.75 15.01
C ASN A 164 -18.59 -5.10 15.06
N SER A 165 -18.49 -3.81 14.76
CA SER A 165 -17.22 -3.07 14.66
C SER A 165 -16.46 -3.08 16.00
N ALA A 166 -17.15 -2.92 17.13
CA ALA A 166 -16.51 -2.94 18.44
C ALA A 166 -15.96 -4.34 18.79
N ILE A 167 -16.70 -5.40 18.43
CA ILE A 167 -16.26 -6.79 18.65
C ILE A 167 -15.02 -7.09 17.80
N LEU A 168 -15.06 -6.74 16.53
CA LEU A 168 -13.93 -6.89 15.62
C LEU A 168 -12.71 -6.11 16.14
N LEU A 169 -12.89 -4.86 16.54
CA LEU A 169 -11.81 -4.02 17.06
C LEU A 169 -11.16 -4.64 18.30
N HIS A 170 -11.98 -5.16 19.22
CA HIS A 170 -11.50 -5.86 20.42
C HIS A 170 -10.70 -7.13 20.06
N GLU A 171 -11.18 -7.94 19.12
CA GLU A 171 -10.47 -9.13 18.64
C GLU A 171 -9.09 -8.74 18.07
N LEU A 172 -9.05 -7.77 17.16
CA LEU A 172 -7.81 -7.33 16.49
C LEU A 172 -6.76 -6.79 17.47
N VAL A 173 -7.18 -6.08 18.51
CA VAL A 173 -6.22 -5.51 19.48
C VAL A 173 -5.63 -6.58 20.40
N ASN A 174 -6.39 -7.64 20.68
CA ASN A 174 -5.99 -8.69 21.62
C ASN A 174 -5.39 -9.93 20.96
N ASP A 175 -5.56 -10.12 19.64
CA ASP A 175 -5.00 -11.22 18.86
C ASP A 175 -4.08 -10.69 17.76
N ASN A 176 -2.77 -10.96 17.88
CA ASN A 176 -1.79 -10.46 16.91
C ASN A 176 -1.89 -11.18 15.55
N ASP A 177 -2.28 -12.44 15.52
CA ASP A 177 -2.42 -13.20 14.27
C ASP A 177 -3.67 -12.72 13.52
N ALA A 178 -4.78 -12.49 14.21
CA ALA A 178 -5.97 -11.87 13.63
C ALA A 178 -5.65 -10.45 13.08
N MET A 179 -4.87 -9.67 13.83
CA MET A 179 -4.42 -8.34 13.39
C MET A 179 -3.58 -8.42 12.10
N GLU A 180 -2.60 -9.36 12.03
CA GLU A 180 -1.77 -9.50 10.82
C GLU A 180 -2.62 -9.93 9.60
N ASP A 181 -3.51 -10.90 9.76
CA ASP A 181 -4.41 -11.36 8.70
C ASP A 181 -5.35 -10.23 8.23
N TYR A 182 -5.86 -9.44 9.18
CA TYR A 182 -6.72 -8.30 8.88
C TYR A 182 -6.00 -7.26 8.02
N ILE A 183 -4.85 -6.75 8.48
CA ILE A 183 -4.10 -5.70 7.76
C ILE A 183 -3.46 -6.19 6.46
N TRP A 184 -3.22 -7.50 6.32
CA TRP A 184 -2.75 -8.10 5.08
C TRP A 184 -3.80 -8.06 3.98
N SER A 185 -5.06 -8.23 4.33
CA SER A 185 -6.16 -8.42 3.39
C SER A 185 -6.94 -7.13 3.07
N ARG A 186 -6.72 -6.02 3.80
CA ARG A 186 -7.55 -4.81 3.73
C ARG A 186 -6.75 -3.55 3.41
N ASP A 187 -7.39 -2.65 2.69
CA ASP A 187 -6.99 -1.26 2.57
C ASP A 187 -7.84 -0.37 3.50
N TYR A 188 -7.59 0.95 3.49
CA TYR A 188 -8.34 1.85 4.35
C TYR A 188 -9.81 2.01 3.95
N VAL A 189 -10.19 1.75 2.70
CA VAL A 189 -11.60 1.73 2.28
C VAL A 189 -12.34 0.59 2.97
N ASP A 190 -11.74 -0.62 2.99
CA ASP A 190 -12.32 -1.76 3.68
C ASP A 190 -12.40 -1.51 5.19
N ALA A 191 -11.29 -1.01 5.78
CA ALA A 191 -11.24 -0.75 7.21
C ALA A 191 -12.26 0.30 7.67
N LEU A 192 -12.44 1.37 6.89
CA LEU A 192 -13.45 2.40 7.21
C LEU A 192 -14.89 1.87 7.06
N ARG A 193 -15.14 0.92 6.17
CA ARG A 193 -16.43 0.24 6.08
C ARG A 193 -16.67 -0.69 7.28
N ASP A 194 -15.64 -1.46 7.67
CA ASP A 194 -15.70 -2.35 8.83
C ASP A 194 -15.88 -1.57 10.14
N PHE A 195 -15.39 -0.33 10.21
CA PHE A 195 -15.44 0.56 11.38
C PHE A 195 -16.28 1.83 11.14
N SER A 196 -17.30 1.75 10.28
CA SER A 196 -18.12 2.90 9.88
C SER A 196 -18.91 3.54 11.03
N SER A 197 -19.18 2.81 12.11
CA SER A 197 -19.83 3.35 13.32
C SER A 197 -18.95 4.28 14.14
N PHE A 198 -17.60 4.22 13.95
CA PHE A 198 -16.70 5.13 14.63
C PHE A 198 -16.57 6.43 13.85
N GLY A 199 -16.99 7.54 14.46
CA GLY A 199 -16.79 8.87 13.89
C GLY A 199 -15.31 9.27 13.92
N PHE A 200 -14.87 10.01 12.89
CA PHE A 200 -13.53 10.59 12.81
C PHE A 200 -13.62 12.09 12.58
N THR A 201 -12.72 12.86 13.15
CA THR A 201 -12.38 14.15 12.57
C THR A 201 -11.36 13.95 11.44
N PRO A 202 -11.21 14.91 10.50
CA PRO A 202 -10.22 14.81 9.43
C PRO A 202 -8.81 14.52 9.92
N GLN A 203 -8.42 15.13 11.03
CA GLN A 203 -7.11 14.92 11.65
C GLN A 203 -7.00 13.52 12.27
N GLN A 204 -8.04 13.04 12.95
CA GLN A 204 -8.06 11.70 13.55
C GLN A 204 -8.00 10.58 12.51
N LEU A 205 -8.56 10.78 11.31
CA LEU A 205 -8.44 9.82 10.22
C LEU A 205 -6.97 9.56 9.85
N LEU A 206 -6.15 10.61 9.83
CA LEU A 206 -4.73 10.52 9.48
C LEU A 206 -3.83 10.00 10.61
N GLU A 207 -4.31 10.05 11.85
CA GLU A 207 -3.56 9.59 13.02
C GLU A 207 -3.29 8.09 12.95
N GLY A 208 -2.01 7.73 13.00
CA GLY A 208 -1.61 6.32 12.90
C GLY A 208 -1.46 5.78 11.48
N MET A 209 -1.96 6.47 10.44
CA MET A 209 -1.66 6.09 9.06
C MET A 209 -0.16 6.20 8.76
N ASP A 210 0.36 5.23 8.02
CA ASP A 210 1.73 5.29 7.52
C ASP A 210 1.88 6.40 6.47
N ARG A 211 3.08 6.95 6.38
CA ARG A 211 3.41 7.91 5.31
C ARG A 211 3.56 7.19 3.98
N LEU A 212 3.14 7.85 2.92
CA LEU A 212 3.36 7.39 1.56
C LEU A 212 4.87 7.28 1.30
N LYS A 213 5.31 6.09 0.89
CA LYS A 213 6.72 5.79 0.65
C LYS A 213 6.99 5.63 -0.84
N PRO A 214 8.11 6.13 -1.35
CA PRO A 214 8.58 5.78 -2.69
C PRO A 214 8.78 4.27 -2.83
N ARG A 215 8.71 3.77 -4.07
CA ARG A 215 9.07 2.39 -4.41
C ARG A 215 10.37 2.39 -5.21
N LEU A 216 11.24 1.44 -4.93
CA LEU A 216 12.51 1.28 -5.64
C LEU A 216 12.35 0.26 -6.77
N TYR A 217 12.85 0.63 -7.93
CA TYR A 217 12.89 -0.21 -9.11
C TYR A 217 14.32 -0.29 -9.62
N SER A 218 14.82 -1.50 -9.81
CA SER A 218 16.14 -1.68 -10.43
C SER A 218 16.16 -1.09 -11.84
N ILE A 219 17.24 -0.41 -12.17
CA ILE A 219 17.39 0.24 -13.48
C ILE A 219 17.81 -0.81 -14.51
N ALA A 220 17.14 -0.80 -15.66
CA ALA A 220 17.33 -1.75 -16.76
C ALA A 220 18.15 -1.15 -17.92
N SER A 221 18.43 0.15 -17.91
CA SER A 221 19.23 0.84 -18.95
C SER A 221 20.70 0.97 -18.56
N SER A 222 21.53 1.14 -19.57
CA SER A 222 22.94 1.50 -19.39
C SER A 222 23.13 3.01 -19.58
N PRO A 223 23.74 3.74 -18.61
CA PRO A 223 23.99 5.18 -18.76
C PRO A 223 25.00 5.50 -19.87
N ASP A 224 25.80 4.52 -20.28
CA ASP A 224 26.75 4.68 -21.37
C ASP A 224 26.10 4.58 -22.74
N PHE A 225 24.99 3.84 -22.84
CA PHE A 225 24.25 3.63 -24.07
C PHE A 225 23.16 4.68 -24.27
N GLU A 226 22.34 4.92 -23.23
CA GLU A 226 21.25 5.90 -23.27
C GLU A 226 21.44 6.98 -22.20
N LYS A 227 21.99 8.12 -22.64
CA LYS A 227 22.25 9.24 -21.75
C LYS A 227 20.98 10.05 -21.50
N GLY A 228 20.80 10.53 -20.28
CA GLY A 228 19.70 11.40 -19.89
C GLY A 228 18.36 10.70 -19.71
N THR A 229 18.33 9.35 -19.74
CA THR A 229 17.12 8.57 -19.47
C THR A 229 17.38 7.44 -18.48
N VAL A 230 16.32 6.94 -17.85
CA VAL A 230 16.29 5.72 -17.03
C VAL A 230 15.17 4.82 -17.50
N HIS A 231 15.49 3.58 -17.78
CA HIS A 231 14.52 2.57 -18.18
C HIS A 231 14.26 1.59 -17.03
N LEU A 232 13.00 1.28 -16.83
CA LEU A 232 12.55 0.30 -15.84
C LEU A 232 11.79 -0.82 -16.53
N THR A 233 11.90 -2.03 -15.97
CA THR A 233 11.06 -3.17 -16.32
C THR A 233 10.15 -3.46 -15.15
N VAL A 234 8.87 -3.12 -15.27
CA VAL A 234 7.92 -3.07 -14.16
C VAL A 234 6.84 -4.13 -14.33
N ALA A 235 6.78 -5.10 -13.41
CA ALA A 235 5.63 -6.00 -13.31
C ALA A 235 4.47 -5.25 -12.65
N ILE A 236 3.35 -5.14 -13.37
CA ILE A 236 2.16 -4.46 -12.87
C ILE A 236 1.40 -5.42 -11.97
N VAL A 237 1.15 -4.98 -10.75
CA VAL A 237 0.38 -5.75 -9.77
C VAL A 237 -1.10 -5.44 -9.96
N ARG A 238 -1.90 -6.48 -10.23
CA ARG A 238 -3.36 -6.41 -10.30
C ARG A 238 -3.94 -7.62 -9.58
N TYR A 239 -4.96 -7.39 -8.76
CA TYR A 239 -5.62 -8.45 -7.98
C TYR A 239 -7.02 -8.02 -7.58
N THR A 240 -7.88 -9.01 -7.32
CA THR A 240 -9.23 -8.79 -6.78
C THR A 240 -9.25 -9.26 -5.34
N HIS A 241 -9.70 -8.42 -4.42
CA HIS A 241 -9.86 -8.77 -3.01
C HIS A 241 -11.06 -8.01 -2.41
N HIS A 242 -11.84 -8.65 -1.56
CA HIS A 242 -13.09 -8.12 -1.02
C HIS A 242 -13.99 -7.52 -2.14
N GLU A 243 -14.19 -8.30 -3.23
CA GLU A 243 -15.03 -7.93 -4.39
C GLU A 243 -14.61 -6.62 -5.09
N ARG A 244 -13.39 -6.14 -4.84
CA ARG A 244 -12.83 -4.92 -5.45
C ARG A 244 -11.59 -5.25 -6.26
N ASP A 245 -11.57 -4.77 -7.50
CA ASP A 245 -10.36 -4.80 -8.33
C ASP A 245 -9.37 -3.75 -7.85
N ARG A 246 -8.12 -4.16 -7.69
CA ARG A 246 -7.05 -3.35 -7.14
C ARG A 246 -5.80 -3.43 -8.00
N ALA A 247 -5.05 -2.36 -7.98
CA ALA A 247 -3.72 -2.29 -8.57
C ALA A 247 -2.68 -1.93 -7.49
N GLY A 248 -1.45 -2.38 -7.69
CA GLY A 248 -0.34 -1.93 -6.84
C GLY A 248 -0.18 -0.41 -6.93
N LEU A 249 -0.04 0.26 -5.79
CA LEU A 249 -0.07 1.72 -5.70
C LEU A 249 0.86 2.42 -6.72
N CYS A 250 2.15 2.04 -6.74
CA CYS A 250 3.13 2.67 -7.63
C CYS A 250 3.10 2.06 -9.04
N THR A 251 2.89 0.74 -9.17
CA THR A 251 2.83 0.09 -10.49
C THR A 251 1.57 0.51 -11.26
N GLY A 252 0.43 0.60 -10.59
CA GLY A 252 -0.81 1.15 -11.17
C GLY A 252 -0.71 2.65 -11.45
N PHE A 253 0.00 3.42 -10.61
CA PHE A 253 0.27 4.82 -10.88
C PHE A 253 1.02 5.00 -12.20
N MET A 254 2.14 4.30 -12.39
CA MET A 254 2.91 4.36 -13.62
C MET A 254 2.14 3.83 -14.84
N ALA A 255 1.41 2.71 -14.66
CA ALA A 255 0.73 2.04 -15.77
C ALA A 255 -0.50 2.78 -16.29
N ASP A 256 -1.33 3.29 -15.37
CA ASP A 256 -2.69 3.71 -15.68
C ASP A 256 -2.93 5.21 -15.51
N ARG A 257 -2.09 5.89 -14.69
CA ARG A 257 -2.34 7.28 -14.27
C ARG A 257 -1.25 8.27 -14.67
N CYS A 258 -0.12 7.77 -15.18
CA CYS A 258 0.91 8.63 -15.74
C CYS A 258 0.71 8.74 -17.24
N GLU A 259 0.16 9.87 -17.67
CA GLU A 259 0.10 10.24 -19.08
C GLU A 259 1.51 10.58 -19.58
N THR A 260 1.93 9.88 -20.66
CA THR A 260 3.26 10.01 -21.26
C THR A 260 3.51 11.46 -21.69
N ASN A 261 4.67 11.98 -21.39
CA ASN A 261 5.12 13.35 -21.65
C ASN A 261 4.30 14.46 -20.96
N ASN A 262 3.37 14.11 -20.08
CA ASN A 262 2.51 15.08 -19.39
C ASN A 262 2.62 15.01 -17.87
N THR A 263 2.37 13.83 -17.26
CA THR A 263 2.31 13.69 -15.80
C THR A 263 3.68 13.86 -15.15
N GLN A 264 3.77 14.74 -14.15
CA GLN A 264 4.96 14.92 -13.34
C GLN A 264 5.07 13.81 -12.29
N VAL A 265 6.22 13.14 -12.24
CA VAL A 265 6.51 12.03 -11.33
C VAL A 265 7.78 12.35 -10.55
N GLY A 266 7.71 12.29 -9.23
CA GLY A 266 8.87 12.48 -8.37
C GLY A 266 9.79 11.26 -8.40
N VAL A 267 11.08 11.46 -8.68
CA VAL A 267 12.09 10.39 -8.73
C VAL A 267 13.37 10.79 -8.02
N TYR A 268 14.16 9.79 -7.63
CA TYR A 268 15.52 9.97 -7.11
C TYR A 268 16.35 8.71 -7.33
N MET A 269 17.69 8.86 -7.35
CA MET A 269 18.58 7.70 -7.45
C MET A 269 18.83 7.07 -6.08
N SER A 270 18.79 5.74 -6.05
CA SER A 270 19.16 4.90 -4.90
C SER A 270 20.37 4.05 -5.26
N PRO A 271 21.59 4.48 -4.89
CA PRO A 271 22.81 3.75 -5.25
C PRO A 271 22.87 2.38 -4.58
N THR A 272 23.27 1.37 -5.34
CA THR A 272 23.56 0.05 -4.81
C THR A 272 24.88 0.03 -4.02
N ARG A 273 24.97 -0.83 -3.00
CA ARG A 273 26.22 -1.06 -2.25
C ARG A 273 26.88 -2.40 -2.56
N SER A 274 26.12 -3.36 -3.04
CA SER A 274 26.58 -4.75 -3.20
C SER A 274 26.30 -5.35 -4.56
N PHE A 275 25.32 -4.83 -5.30
CA PHE A 275 24.95 -5.32 -6.62
C PHE A 275 25.74 -4.55 -7.69
N VAL A 276 27.03 -4.90 -7.81
CA VAL A 276 27.98 -4.26 -8.73
C VAL A 276 28.78 -5.31 -9.50
N LEU A 277 29.19 -4.96 -10.70
CA LEU A 277 30.10 -5.78 -11.49
C LEU A 277 31.48 -5.84 -10.82
N PRO A 278 32.21 -6.99 -10.91
CA PRO A 278 33.60 -7.06 -10.47
C PRO A 278 34.48 -6.05 -11.23
N GLU A 279 35.40 -5.38 -10.53
CA GLU A 279 36.39 -4.49 -11.17
C GLU A 279 37.31 -5.24 -12.12
N ASP A 280 37.62 -6.49 -11.78
CA ASP A 280 38.47 -7.40 -12.60
C ASP A 280 37.56 -8.10 -13.63
N GLY A 281 37.60 -7.64 -14.88
CA GLY A 281 36.83 -8.20 -16.00
C GLY A 281 37.17 -9.66 -16.37
N SER A 282 38.21 -10.26 -15.77
CA SER A 282 38.53 -11.69 -15.93
C SER A 282 37.67 -12.59 -15.04
N LYS A 283 36.91 -12.04 -14.10
CA LYS A 283 36.04 -12.82 -13.19
C LYS A 283 34.86 -13.41 -13.93
N VAL A 284 34.59 -14.66 -13.70
CA VAL A 284 33.38 -15.34 -14.19
C VAL A 284 32.19 -14.88 -13.35
N ILE A 285 31.10 -14.46 -14.03
CA ILE A 285 29.85 -14.04 -13.39
C ILE A 285 28.74 -15.05 -13.75
N ILE A 286 27.94 -15.41 -12.78
CA ILE A 286 26.69 -16.16 -12.97
C ILE A 286 25.53 -15.22 -12.60
N MET A 287 24.63 -14.96 -13.57
CA MET A 287 23.46 -14.13 -13.38
C MET A 287 22.22 -15.00 -13.32
N VAL A 288 21.37 -14.77 -12.30
CA VAL A 288 20.08 -15.45 -12.12
C VAL A 288 19.01 -14.37 -11.94
N GLY A 289 18.12 -14.24 -12.92
CA GLY A 289 17.11 -13.19 -12.95
C GLY A 289 15.72 -13.74 -13.27
N PRO A 290 14.95 -14.26 -12.29
CA PRO A 290 13.57 -14.68 -12.55
C PRO A 290 12.64 -13.50 -12.77
N GLY A 291 11.78 -13.59 -13.82
CA GLY A 291 10.80 -12.54 -14.14
C GLY A 291 11.49 -11.19 -14.44
N THR A 292 11.01 -10.11 -13.82
CA THR A 292 11.60 -8.76 -13.96
C THR A 292 12.97 -8.63 -13.31
N GLY A 293 13.42 -9.60 -12.52
CA GLY A 293 14.77 -9.64 -11.96
C GLY A 293 15.90 -9.81 -12.99
N ILE A 294 15.57 -10.07 -14.26
CA ILE A 294 16.53 -10.09 -15.38
C ILE A 294 16.92 -8.67 -15.83
N ALA A 295 16.13 -7.66 -15.46
CA ALA A 295 16.29 -6.29 -15.96
C ALA A 295 17.58 -5.58 -15.51
N PRO A 296 18.00 -5.66 -14.23
CA PRO A 296 19.29 -5.10 -13.81
C PRO A 296 20.44 -5.99 -14.25
#